data_a81b9e1486b45d96c68cc98976487040
#
_entry.id   a81b9e1486b45d96c68cc98976487040
#
_cell.length_a   1.000
_cell.length_b   1.000
_cell.length_c   1.000
_cell.angle_alpha   90.00
_cell.angle_beta   90.00
_cell.angle_gamma   90.00
#
_symmetry.space_group_name_H-M   'P 1'
#
loop_
_entity.id
_entity.type
_entity.pdbx_description
1 polymer ?
#
loop_
_entity_poly.entity_id
_entity_poly.type
_entity_poly.pdbx_seq_one_letter_code
_entity_poly.pdbx_strand_id
1 'polypeptide(L)'
;MEIVKATDKDIKPLVGLALLLWPDNVENVFTSEFSELILDKTAIIFLAKVENVAIGFAQCQLRTDYVEGTDSSPVGYLEGIYVKEEYRRRHVAKRLLSACEKWAKSKGCKEFASDVELGNDKSLNFHLSNGFQEANRIICLTKKL
;
A
#
# COMPACT_ATOMS: atom_id res chain seq x y z
N MET A 1 0.39 -19.99 1.32
CA MET A 1 0.16 -18.56 1.08
C MET A 1 1.22 -18.02 0.14
N GLU A 2 0.82 -17.36 -0.91
CA GLU A 2 1.71 -16.78 -1.92
C GLU A 2 1.45 -15.27 -2.05
N ILE A 3 2.49 -14.53 -2.47
CA ILE A 3 2.41 -13.11 -2.80
C ILE A 3 2.55 -12.99 -4.31
N VAL A 4 1.54 -12.43 -4.97
CA VAL A 4 1.49 -12.29 -6.42
C VAL A 4 1.19 -10.86 -6.82
N LYS A 5 1.69 -10.46 -7.99
CA LYS A 5 1.30 -9.19 -8.60
C LYS A 5 -0.16 -9.29 -9.06
N ALA A 6 -0.97 -8.30 -8.70
CA ALA A 6 -2.35 -8.22 -9.15
C ALA A 6 -2.44 -7.98 -10.66
N THR A 7 -3.43 -8.60 -11.29
CA THR A 7 -3.77 -8.46 -12.70
C THR A 7 -5.20 -7.96 -12.86
N ASP A 8 -5.62 -7.73 -14.09
CA ASP A 8 -7.02 -7.36 -14.42
C ASP A 8 -8.05 -8.37 -13.90
N LYS A 9 -7.68 -9.64 -13.79
CA LYS A 9 -8.54 -10.71 -13.23
C LYS A 9 -8.76 -10.58 -11.72
N ASP A 10 -7.94 -9.80 -11.06
CA ASP A 10 -7.96 -9.64 -9.59
C ASP A 10 -8.70 -8.37 -9.14
N ILE A 11 -9.23 -7.56 -10.06
CA ILE A 11 -9.89 -6.27 -9.75
C ILE A 11 -11.01 -6.45 -8.72
N LYS A 12 -11.90 -7.40 -8.94
CA LYS A 12 -13.05 -7.60 -8.05
C LYS A 12 -12.65 -7.97 -6.60
N PRO A 13 -11.82 -8.98 -6.35
CA PRO A 13 -11.36 -9.28 -5.01
C PRO A 13 -10.50 -8.15 -4.40
N LEU A 14 -9.71 -7.46 -5.21
CA LEU A 14 -8.92 -6.30 -4.76
C LEU A 14 -9.81 -5.16 -4.26
N VAL A 15 -10.85 -4.80 -5.02
CA VAL A 15 -11.83 -3.78 -4.62
C VAL A 15 -12.52 -4.18 -3.32
N GLY A 16 -12.88 -5.45 -3.16
CA GLY A 16 -13.45 -5.96 -1.91
C GLY A 16 -12.54 -5.75 -0.71
N LEU A 17 -11.25 -6.03 -0.84
CA LEU A 17 -10.26 -5.79 0.21
C LEU A 17 -10.04 -4.30 0.49
N ALA A 18 -9.98 -3.49 -0.57
CA ALA A 18 -9.78 -2.04 -0.45
C ALA A 18 -10.95 -1.35 0.27
N LEU A 19 -12.18 -1.79 0.06
CA LEU A 19 -13.36 -1.30 0.78
C LEU A 19 -13.34 -1.64 2.27
N LEU A 20 -12.66 -2.72 2.67
CA LEU A 20 -12.44 -3.03 4.08
C LEU A 20 -11.43 -2.08 4.73
N LEU A 21 -10.44 -1.62 3.98
CA LEU A 21 -9.45 -0.63 4.44
C LEU A 21 -10.00 0.79 4.40
N TRP A 22 -10.70 1.15 3.34
CA TRP A 22 -11.25 2.48 3.09
C TRP A 22 -12.78 2.41 2.89
N PRO A 23 -13.57 2.18 3.94
CA PRO A 23 -15.01 1.88 3.83
C PRO A 23 -15.88 3.04 3.33
N ASP A 24 -15.37 4.28 3.37
CA ASP A 24 -16.10 5.47 2.90
C ASP A 24 -16.03 5.67 1.38
N ASN A 25 -15.34 4.78 0.66
CA ASN A 25 -15.19 4.85 -0.78
C ASN A 25 -16.29 4.08 -1.51
N VAL A 26 -16.46 4.38 -2.81
CA VAL A 26 -17.47 3.79 -3.68
C VAL A 26 -16.84 2.68 -4.54
N GLU A 27 -17.49 1.53 -4.62
CA GLU A 27 -17.01 0.35 -5.36
C GLU A 27 -16.67 0.68 -6.82
N ASN A 28 -17.53 1.39 -7.53
CA ASN A 28 -17.30 1.74 -8.94
C ASN A 28 -16.09 2.66 -9.14
N VAL A 29 -15.84 3.57 -8.20
CA VAL A 29 -14.67 4.46 -8.22
C VAL A 29 -13.39 3.64 -8.04
N PHE A 30 -13.36 2.75 -7.07
CA PHE A 30 -12.21 1.86 -6.86
C PHE A 30 -11.97 0.92 -8.03
N THR A 31 -13.03 0.37 -8.63
CA THR A 31 -12.89 -0.48 -9.81
C THR A 31 -12.19 0.26 -10.95
N SER A 32 -12.58 1.51 -11.20
CA SER A 32 -11.95 2.36 -12.20
C SER A 32 -10.49 2.68 -11.86
N GLU A 33 -10.23 3.13 -10.63
CA GLU A 33 -8.88 3.48 -10.16
C GLU A 33 -7.92 2.30 -10.22
N PHE A 34 -8.32 1.13 -9.72
CA PHE A 34 -7.45 -0.05 -9.73
C PHE A 34 -7.23 -0.61 -11.13
N SER A 35 -8.22 -0.48 -12.02
CA SER A 35 -8.05 -0.85 -13.43
C SER A 35 -6.96 -0.01 -14.11
N GLU A 36 -6.89 1.28 -13.80
CA GLU A 36 -5.83 2.18 -14.27
C GLU A 36 -4.48 1.86 -13.61
N LEU A 37 -4.45 1.66 -12.28
CA LEU A 37 -3.22 1.39 -11.54
C LEU A 37 -2.52 0.10 -11.98
N ILE A 38 -3.27 -0.93 -12.32
CA ILE A 38 -2.70 -2.20 -12.82
C ILE A 38 -1.92 -2.01 -14.11
N LEU A 39 -2.31 -1.06 -14.94
CA LEU A 39 -1.64 -0.73 -16.21
C LEU A 39 -0.51 0.31 -16.03
N ASP A 40 -0.46 0.99 -14.88
CA ASP A 40 0.51 2.03 -14.61
C ASP A 40 1.87 1.42 -14.23
N LYS A 41 2.91 1.77 -14.99
CA LYS A 41 4.28 1.29 -14.75
C LYS A 41 4.94 1.89 -13.51
N THR A 42 4.38 2.98 -12.97
CA THR A 42 4.86 3.66 -11.76
C THR A 42 4.15 3.20 -10.50
N ALA A 43 3.26 2.23 -10.62
CA ALA A 43 2.52 1.65 -9.51
C ALA A 43 2.56 0.12 -9.57
N ILE A 44 2.35 -0.50 -8.43
CA ILE A 44 2.17 -1.95 -8.34
C ILE A 44 1.22 -2.28 -7.19
N ILE A 45 0.48 -3.36 -7.38
CA ILE A 45 -0.35 -3.93 -6.34
C ILE A 45 0.02 -5.39 -6.19
N PHE A 46 0.31 -5.78 -4.95
CA PHE A 46 0.53 -7.18 -4.58
C PHE A 46 -0.67 -7.71 -3.82
N LEU A 47 -1.02 -8.95 -4.11
CA LEU A 47 -2.03 -9.71 -3.38
C LEU A 47 -1.38 -10.86 -2.61
N ALA A 48 -1.82 -11.07 -1.39
CA ALA A 48 -1.60 -12.32 -0.67
C ALA A 48 -2.77 -13.25 -0.93
N LYS A 49 -2.49 -14.47 -1.38
CA LYS A 49 -3.51 -15.49 -1.70
C LYS A 49 -3.28 -16.77 -0.93
N VAL A 50 -4.36 -17.37 -0.47
CA VAL A 50 -4.43 -18.73 0.07
C VAL A 50 -5.45 -19.50 -0.75
N GLU A 51 -5.06 -20.62 -1.35
CA GLU A 51 -5.94 -21.42 -2.22
C GLU A 51 -6.67 -20.57 -3.29
N ASN A 52 -5.91 -19.66 -3.93
CA ASN A 52 -6.40 -18.70 -4.92
C ASN A 52 -7.36 -17.61 -4.39
N VAL A 53 -7.64 -17.58 -3.09
CA VAL A 53 -8.46 -16.54 -2.48
C VAL A 53 -7.58 -15.40 -1.98
N ALA A 54 -7.90 -14.17 -2.38
CA ALA A 54 -7.20 -12.97 -1.91
C ALA A 54 -7.56 -12.69 -0.43
N ILE A 55 -6.52 -12.63 0.41
CA ILE A 55 -6.65 -12.43 1.86
C ILE A 55 -6.04 -11.12 2.34
N GLY A 56 -5.31 -10.43 1.47
CA GLY A 56 -4.69 -9.15 1.76
C GLY A 56 -4.08 -8.53 0.51
N PHE A 57 -3.76 -7.25 0.57
CA PHE A 57 -3.11 -6.53 -0.51
C PHE A 57 -2.16 -5.46 0.01
N ALA A 58 -1.24 -5.03 -0.83
CA ALA A 58 -0.45 -3.82 -0.65
C ALA A 58 -0.38 -3.06 -1.97
N GLN A 59 -0.59 -1.77 -1.91
CA GLN A 59 -0.45 -0.84 -3.03
C GLN A 59 0.81 0.01 -2.82
N CYS A 60 1.68 0.01 -3.81
CA CYS A 60 2.91 0.79 -3.81
C CYS A 60 3.00 1.64 -5.06
N GLN A 61 3.51 2.84 -4.93
CA GLN A 61 3.67 3.79 -6.03
C GLN A 61 5.02 4.46 -5.98
N LEU A 62 5.56 4.83 -7.13
CA LEU A 62 6.74 5.69 -7.22
C LEU A 62 6.28 7.14 -7.07
N ARG A 63 6.88 7.87 -6.15
CA ARG A 63 6.69 9.32 -6.01
C ARG A 63 7.94 10.04 -6.41
N THR A 64 7.81 11.01 -7.30
CA THR A 64 8.91 11.84 -7.81
C THR A 64 8.88 13.25 -7.23
N ASP A 65 7.74 13.69 -6.70
CA ASP A 65 7.59 14.92 -5.95
C ASP A 65 8.14 14.76 -4.53
N TYR A 66 8.19 15.88 -3.80
CA TYR A 66 8.70 15.87 -2.43
C TYR A 66 7.95 14.87 -1.54
N VAL A 67 8.74 14.05 -0.84
CA VAL A 67 8.27 13.14 0.20
C VAL A 67 8.97 13.48 1.50
N GLU A 68 8.19 13.76 2.54
CA GLU A 68 8.68 14.14 3.86
C GLU A 68 9.67 13.11 4.41
N GLY A 69 10.83 13.61 4.86
CA GLY A 69 11.87 12.78 5.47
C GLY A 69 12.76 12.03 4.47
N THR A 70 12.66 12.31 3.17
CA THR A 70 13.48 11.68 2.14
C THR A 70 14.37 12.69 1.42
N ASP A 71 15.50 12.20 0.89
CA ASP A 71 16.53 13.00 0.20
C ASP A 71 16.77 12.54 -1.24
N SER A 72 15.98 11.61 -1.75
CA SER A 72 16.17 11.01 -3.07
C SER A 72 14.87 11.00 -3.88
N SER A 73 14.98 10.68 -5.17
CA SER A 73 13.85 10.52 -6.08
C SER A 73 14.22 9.51 -7.18
N PRO A 74 13.32 8.62 -7.58
CA PRO A 74 12.00 8.40 -7.00
C PRO A 74 12.06 7.73 -5.63
N VAL A 75 10.97 7.87 -4.87
CA VAL A 75 10.76 7.19 -3.58
C VAL A 75 9.65 6.17 -3.76
N GLY A 76 9.85 4.93 -3.27
CA GLY A 76 8.77 3.97 -3.17
C GLY A 76 7.83 4.37 -2.05
N TYR A 77 6.53 4.39 -2.31
CA TYR A 77 5.54 4.83 -1.34
C TYR A 77 4.48 3.76 -1.12
N LEU A 78 4.33 3.32 0.12
CA LEU A 78 3.25 2.40 0.50
C LEU A 78 1.95 3.19 0.66
N GLU A 79 1.08 3.11 -0.33
CA GLU A 79 -0.19 3.84 -0.36
C GLU A 79 -1.26 3.19 0.52
N GLY A 80 -1.21 1.87 0.65
CA GLY A 80 -2.12 1.13 1.51
C GLY A 80 -1.68 -0.32 1.68
N ILE A 81 -2.02 -0.88 2.81
CA ILE A 81 -1.78 -2.29 3.12
C ILE A 81 -2.92 -2.81 4.00
N TYR A 82 -3.46 -3.95 3.65
CA TYR A 82 -4.55 -4.57 4.41
C TYR A 82 -4.43 -6.09 4.40
N VAL A 83 -4.72 -6.69 5.52
CA VAL A 83 -4.82 -8.16 5.68
C VAL A 83 -6.11 -8.46 6.45
N LYS A 84 -6.91 -9.38 5.94
CA LYS A 84 -8.12 -9.86 6.63
C LYS A 84 -7.79 -10.31 8.04
N GLU A 85 -8.67 -10.01 8.98
CA GLU A 85 -8.42 -10.17 10.42
C GLU A 85 -8.01 -11.59 10.79
N GLU A 86 -8.66 -12.59 10.23
CA GLU A 86 -8.39 -14.01 10.49
C GLU A 86 -7.02 -14.50 10.00
N TYR A 87 -6.35 -13.70 9.15
CA TYR A 87 -5.02 -13.99 8.62
C TYR A 87 -3.90 -13.11 9.21
N ARG A 88 -4.25 -12.24 10.15
CA ARG A 88 -3.28 -11.39 10.84
C ARG A 88 -2.37 -12.20 11.77
N ARG A 89 -1.24 -11.60 12.20
CA ARG A 89 -0.21 -12.22 13.05
C ARG A 89 0.45 -13.47 12.43
N ARG A 90 0.43 -13.56 11.10
CA ARG A 90 1.06 -14.65 10.32
C ARG A 90 2.07 -14.11 9.33
N HIS A 91 2.61 -12.93 9.60
CA HIS A 91 3.59 -12.23 8.77
C HIS A 91 3.13 -11.91 7.33
N VAL A 92 1.83 -11.96 7.04
CA VAL A 92 1.27 -11.67 5.71
C VAL A 92 1.59 -10.24 5.29
N ALA A 93 1.31 -9.25 6.16
CA ALA A 93 1.60 -7.85 5.89
C ALA A 93 3.10 -7.60 5.68
N LYS A 94 3.96 -8.22 6.48
CA LYS A 94 5.42 -8.12 6.31
C LYS A 94 5.88 -8.64 4.95
N ARG A 95 5.31 -9.74 4.47
CA ARG A 95 5.63 -10.30 3.16
C ARG A 95 5.13 -9.42 2.01
N LEU A 96 3.95 -8.83 2.14
CA LEU A 96 3.43 -7.85 1.20
C LEU A 96 4.33 -6.61 1.13
N LEU A 97 4.71 -6.06 2.28
CA LEU A 97 5.63 -4.92 2.37
C LEU A 97 6.97 -5.26 1.71
N SER A 98 7.55 -6.42 2.01
CA SER A 98 8.81 -6.85 1.41
C SER A 98 8.74 -6.95 -0.12
N ALA A 99 7.61 -7.38 -0.67
CA ALA A 99 7.40 -7.40 -2.11
C ALA A 99 7.40 -5.98 -2.70
N CYS A 100 6.74 -5.03 -2.03
CA CYS A 100 6.75 -3.62 -2.42
C CYS A 100 8.16 -3.01 -2.38
N GLU A 101 8.90 -3.27 -1.31
CA GLU A 101 10.28 -2.78 -1.15
C GLU A 101 11.22 -3.33 -2.25
N LYS A 102 11.11 -4.62 -2.56
CA LYS A 102 11.89 -5.23 -3.64
C LYS A 102 11.55 -4.61 -5.00
N TRP A 103 10.28 -4.39 -5.27
CA TRP A 103 9.85 -3.71 -6.48
C TRP A 103 10.41 -2.28 -6.57
N ALA A 104 10.28 -1.51 -5.50
CA ALA A 104 10.82 -0.14 -5.45
C ALA A 104 12.33 -0.12 -5.71
N LYS A 105 13.09 -1.03 -5.09
CA LYS A 105 14.53 -1.19 -5.37
C LYS A 105 14.80 -1.49 -6.83
N SER A 106 14.01 -2.34 -7.47
CA SER A 106 14.13 -2.66 -8.90
C SER A 106 13.89 -1.46 -9.81
N LYS A 107 13.17 -0.45 -9.32
CA LYS A 107 12.91 0.83 -10.00
C LYS A 107 13.94 1.92 -9.68
N GLY A 108 15.00 1.60 -8.95
CA GLY A 108 16.07 2.51 -8.60
C GLY A 108 15.82 3.33 -7.32
N CYS A 109 14.77 3.05 -6.58
CA CYS A 109 14.51 3.74 -5.31
C CYS A 109 15.57 3.38 -4.25
N LYS A 110 16.04 4.40 -3.55
CA LYS A 110 16.95 4.27 -2.42
C LYS A 110 16.26 4.42 -1.07
N GLU A 111 15.04 4.94 -1.10
CA GLU A 111 14.21 5.20 0.08
C GLU A 111 12.79 4.70 -0.15
N PHE A 112 12.13 4.35 0.94
CA PHE A 112 10.76 3.87 0.96
C PHE A 112 10.01 4.60 2.07
N ALA A 113 8.82 5.11 1.76
CA ALA A 113 8.04 5.93 2.68
C ALA A 113 6.60 5.46 2.77
N SER A 114 5.92 5.94 3.78
CA SER A 114 4.50 5.69 4.02
C SER A 114 3.94 6.78 4.92
N ASP A 115 2.65 6.75 5.15
CA ASP A 115 2.00 7.58 6.15
C ASP A 115 0.98 6.77 6.95
N VAL A 116 0.64 7.30 8.12
CA VAL A 116 -0.32 6.69 9.05
C VAL A 116 -1.18 7.81 9.61
N GLU A 117 -2.48 7.61 9.65
CA GLU A 117 -3.38 8.56 10.33
C GLU A 117 -3.03 8.66 11.82
N LEU A 118 -3.05 9.88 12.34
CA LEU A 118 -2.83 10.13 13.76
C LEU A 118 -3.86 9.35 14.59
N GLY A 119 -3.38 8.59 15.57
CA GLY A 119 -4.22 7.72 16.40
C GLY A 119 -4.37 6.29 15.91
N ASN A 120 -3.93 5.97 14.71
CA ASN A 120 -3.89 4.59 14.22
C ASN A 120 -2.63 3.87 14.74
N ASP A 121 -2.64 3.52 16.02
CA ASP A 121 -1.47 2.95 16.70
C ASP A 121 -1.07 1.57 16.16
N LYS A 122 -2.03 0.77 15.72
CA LYS A 122 -1.74 -0.54 15.12
C LYS A 122 -0.90 -0.40 13.85
N SER A 123 -1.27 0.53 12.97
CA SER A 123 -0.53 0.80 11.75
C SER A 123 0.84 1.40 12.06
N LEU A 124 0.92 2.35 12.98
CA LEU A 124 2.20 2.94 13.41
C LEU A 124 3.14 1.86 13.94
N ASN A 125 2.67 1.00 14.84
CA ASN A 125 3.48 -0.07 15.39
C ASN A 125 3.95 -1.07 14.32
N PHE A 126 3.11 -1.39 13.36
CA PHE A 126 3.49 -2.22 12.22
C PHE A 126 4.65 -1.59 11.43
N HIS A 127 4.54 -0.30 11.10
CA HIS A 127 5.58 0.41 10.38
C HIS A 127 6.90 0.45 11.16
N LEU A 128 6.87 0.84 12.43
CA LEU A 128 8.07 0.91 13.27
C LEU A 128 8.73 -0.47 13.43
N SER A 129 7.94 -1.54 13.57
CA SER A 129 8.45 -2.91 13.69
C SER A 129 9.09 -3.42 12.39
N ASN A 130 8.81 -2.79 11.26
CA ASN A 130 9.35 -3.16 9.94
C ASN A 130 10.42 -2.19 9.44
N GLY A 131 11.03 -1.41 10.32
CA GLY A 131 12.20 -0.58 10.01
C GLY A 131 11.89 0.84 9.57
N PHE A 132 10.63 1.25 9.52
CA PHE A 132 10.31 2.66 9.32
C PHE A 132 10.68 3.49 10.53
N GLN A 133 11.06 4.73 10.29
CA GLN A 133 11.30 5.73 11.32
C GLN A 133 10.31 6.88 11.13
N GLU A 134 9.80 7.42 12.24
CA GLU A 134 8.94 8.60 12.18
C GLU A 134 9.74 9.80 11.67
N ALA A 135 9.33 10.36 10.54
CA ALA A 135 9.96 11.53 9.96
C ALA A 135 9.37 12.83 10.51
N ASN A 136 8.04 12.94 10.53
CA ASN A 136 7.34 14.14 10.99
C ASN A 136 5.86 13.83 11.27
N ARG A 137 5.20 14.74 11.98
CA ARG A 137 3.74 14.79 12.13
C ARG A 137 3.26 16.15 11.64
N ILE A 138 2.29 16.15 10.73
CA ILE A 138 1.78 17.35 10.07
C ILE A 138 0.28 17.44 10.21
N ILE A 139 -0.25 18.65 10.09
CA ILE A 139 -1.68 18.93 9.99
C ILE A 139 -1.94 19.37 8.56
N CYS A 140 -2.79 18.62 7.84
CA CYS A 140 -3.20 18.95 6.49
C CYS A 140 -4.38 19.92 6.52
N LEU A 141 -4.28 21.03 5.77
CA LEU A 141 -5.29 22.08 5.73
C LEU A 141 -5.75 22.31 4.30
N THR A 142 -7.05 22.50 4.12
CA THR A 142 -7.64 22.87 2.82
C THR A 142 -8.53 24.08 2.95
N LYS A 143 -8.75 24.80 1.84
CA LYS A 143 -9.66 25.92 1.73
C LYS A 143 -10.29 25.93 0.34
N LYS A 144 -11.60 25.98 0.26
CA LYS A 144 -12.31 26.22 -1.01
C LYS A 144 -12.25 27.70 -1.36
N LEU A 145 -12.01 28.00 -2.63
CA LEU A 145 -11.96 29.36 -3.15
C LEU A 145 -13.22 29.73 -3.90
#